data_362d83cdab11034632ba121d844e1eb9
#
_entry.id   362d83cdab11034632ba121d844e1eb9
#
_cell.length_a   1.000
_cell.length_b   1.000
_cell.length_c   1.000
_cell.angle_alpha   90.00
_cell.angle_beta   90.00
_cell.angle_gamma   90.00
#
_symmetry.space_group_name_H-M   'P 1'
#
loop_
_entity.id
_entity.type
_entity.pdbx_description
1 polymer ?
#
loop_
_entity_poly.entity_id
_entity_poly.type
_entity_poly.pdbx_seq_one_letter_code
_entity_poly.pdbx_strand_id
1 'polypeptide(L)'
;MLINANRIMLWGLYLGFFSGFIGIITFILATAFKQHRIKNRLIRTSIVMAIIVASIDIIFYFHNWHNEAIMYTKGHSWYNVPTLILNAGKLQNGDVLIKSRGKGLENSAGHSFIYYKGKFISFNRQGDYNTEIMTFEQMLDYYEERKNDKKHPFVDKYVILRPKKPVNIENELGFIKDSGKLKYTPTPLQLDTKKYNCSTFVYRILEHNNAVPVRKFISIMPYDFLHMNEFNEVKLDKTLPNDFDGDFLELFDIIDLFNEYDVPINLEYKNGKIVLSSDSIDFVKYLMSNNLVDDNKKVIISNLINQ
;
A
#
# COMPACT_ATOMS: atom_id res chain seq x y z
N MET A 1 -17.62 8.29 -16.54
CA MET A 1 -16.98 6.97 -16.42
C MET A 1 -15.49 7.19 -16.68
N LEU A 2 -14.72 7.50 -15.65
CA LEU A 2 -13.26 7.60 -15.77
C LEU A 2 -12.74 6.18 -15.93
N ILE A 3 -12.24 5.88 -17.11
CA ILE A 3 -11.52 4.62 -17.35
C ILE A 3 -10.25 4.73 -16.51
N ASN A 4 -10.14 3.87 -15.51
CA ASN A 4 -9.03 3.84 -14.58
C ASN A 4 -7.73 3.59 -15.38
N ALA A 5 -6.72 4.46 -15.27
CA ALA A 5 -5.48 4.37 -16.05
C ALA A 5 -4.73 3.06 -15.75
N ASN A 6 -4.82 2.53 -14.52
CA ASN A 6 -4.29 1.20 -14.21
C ASN A 6 -4.97 0.09 -15.03
N ARG A 7 -6.25 0.24 -15.36
CA ARG A 7 -6.94 -0.68 -16.28
C ARG A 7 -6.47 -0.49 -17.71
N ILE A 8 -6.24 0.74 -18.16
CA ILE A 8 -5.67 1.03 -19.48
C ILE A 8 -4.27 0.40 -19.56
N MET A 9 -3.44 0.59 -18.54
CA MET A 9 -2.13 -0.03 -18.42
C MET A 9 -2.22 -1.55 -18.55
N LEU A 10 -3.08 -2.16 -17.77
CA LEU A 10 -3.26 -3.61 -17.78
C LEU A 10 -3.74 -4.12 -19.14
N TRP A 11 -4.74 -3.46 -19.73
CA TRP A 11 -5.21 -3.81 -21.06
C TRP A 11 -4.12 -3.62 -22.11
N GLY A 12 -3.28 -2.58 -21.99
CA GLY A 12 -2.13 -2.38 -22.85
C GLY A 12 -1.11 -3.50 -22.74
N LEU A 13 -0.73 -3.90 -21.51
CA LEU A 13 0.15 -5.04 -21.29
C LEU A 13 -0.43 -6.33 -21.90
N TYR A 14 -1.72 -6.61 -21.70
CA TYR A 14 -2.36 -7.78 -22.31
C TYR A 14 -2.38 -7.70 -23.84
N LEU A 15 -2.68 -6.53 -24.39
CA LEU A 15 -2.63 -6.33 -25.85
C LEU A 15 -1.21 -6.50 -26.39
N GLY A 16 -0.19 -5.99 -25.66
CA GLY A 16 1.21 -6.17 -25.97
C GLY A 16 1.63 -7.65 -25.96
N PHE A 17 1.32 -8.37 -24.88
CA PHE A 17 1.57 -9.81 -24.80
C PHE A 17 0.86 -10.60 -25.90
N PHE A 18 -0.41 -10.32 -26.14
CA PHE A 18 -1.21 -10.99 -27.15
C PHE A 18 -0.67 -10.73 -28.55
N SER A 19 -0.34 -9.49 -28.87
CA SER A 19 0.27 -9.11 -30.16
C SER A 19 1.65 -9.74 -30.33
N GLY A 20 2.47 -9.76 -29.29
CA GLY A 20 3.77 -10.43 -29.29
C GLY A 20 3.65 -11.93 -29.54
N PHE A 21 2.70 -12.59 -28.87
CA PHE A 21 2.42 -14.01 -29.04
C PHE A 21 1.99 -14.35 -30.50
N ILE A 22 1.06 -13.55 -31.05
CA ILE A 22 0.67 -13.69 -32.48
C ILE A 22 1.86 -13.44 -33.38
N GLY A 23 2.69 -12.43 -33.11
CA GLY A 23 3.90 -12.14 -33.88
C GLY A 23 4.87 -13.32 -33.93
N ILE A 24 5.12 -13.95 -32.75
CA ILE A 24 5.98 -15.14 -32.65
C ILE A 24 5.38 -16.33 -33.45
N ILE A 25 4.09 -16.61 -33.27
CA ILE A 25 3.42 -17.71 -33.98
C ILE A 25 3.50 -17.50 -35.52
N THR A 26 3.20 -16.29 -35.98
CA THR A 26 3.25 -16.00 -37.43
C THR A 26 4.66 -16.08 -37.97
N PHE A 27 5.67 -15.72 -37.16
CA PHE A 27 7.06 -15.90 -37.54
C PHE A 27 7.47 -17.37 -37.66
N ILE A 28 7.09 -18.20 -36.67
CA ILE A 28 7.34 -19.66 -36.70
C ILE A 28 6.65 -20.30 -37.88
N LEU A 29 5.39 -19.96 -38.12
CA LEU A 29 4.67 -20.47 -39.31
C LEU A 29 5.33 -20.05 -40.61
N ALA A 30 5.87 -18.82 -40.70
CA ALA A 30 6.59 -18.35 -41.86
C ALA A 30 7.81 -19.22 -42.20
N THR A 31 8.48 -19.82 -41.22
CA THR A 31 9.62 -20.71 -41.42
C THR A 31 9.20 -22.08 -41.99
N ALA A 32 7.97 -22.52 -41.68
CA ALA A 32 7.43 -23.82 -42.13
C ALA A 32 6.88 -23.78 -43.57
N PHE A 33 6.51 -22.60 -44.08
CA PHE A 33 5.94 -22.48 -45.42
C PHE A 33 6.99 -22.31 -46.50
N LYS A 34 7.00 -23.22 -47.49
CA LYS A 34 7.87 -23.15 -48.68
C LYS A 34 7.41 -22.12 -49.71
N GLN A 35 6.10 -21.81 -49.73
CA GLN A 35 5.50 -20.90 -50.70
C GLN A 35 5.86 -19.44 -50.41
N HIS A 36 6.66 -18.81 -51.24
CA HIS A 36 7.24 -17.48 -51.05
C HIS A 36 6.22 -16.37 -50.77
N ARG A 37 5.05 -16.45 -51.39
CA ARG A 37 3.96 -15.47 -51.24
C ARG A 37 3.35 -15.50 -49.82
N ILE A 38 3.14 -16.71 -49.28
CA ILE A 38 2.60 -16.90 -47.91
C ILE A 38 3.64 -16.50 -46.87
N LYS A 39 4.89 -16.96 -47.08
CA LYS A 39 6.02 -16.61 -46.20
C LYS A 39 6.17 -15.09 -46.06
N ASN A 40 6.16 -14.35 -47.16
CA ASN A 40 6.29 -12.89 -47.10
C ASN A 40 5.13 -12.20 -46.42
N ARG A 41 3.89 -12.72 -46.56
CA ARG A 41 2.72 -12.17 -45.81
C ARG A 41 2.88 -12.40 -44.32
N LEU A 42 3.27 -13.58 -43.87
CA LEU A 42 3.47 -13.92 -42.49
C LEU A 42 4.59 -13.09 -41.85
N ILE A 43 5.71 -12.90 -42.57
CA ILE A 43 6.81 -12.03 -42.08
C ILE A 43 6.33 -10.59 -41.92
N ARG A 44 5.58 -10.03 -42.88
CA ARG A 44 5.03 -8.68 -42.77
C ARG A 44 4.08 -8.55 -41.55
N THR A 45 3.23 -9.56 -41.34
CA THR A 45 2.35 -9.59 -40.17
C THR A 45 3.15 -9.60 -38.86
N SER A 46 4.22 -10.41 -38.77
CA SER A 46 5.09 -10.45 -37.60
C SER A 46 5.75 -9.10 -37.31
N ILE A 47 6.23 -8.41 -38.36
CA ILE A 47 6.85 -7.08 -38.26
C ILE A 47 5.82 -6.06 -37.77
N VAL A 48 4.60 -6.05 -38.30
CA VAL A 48 3.53 -5.16 -37.90
C VAL A 48 3.18 -5.39 -36.39
N MET A 49 3.06 -6.66 -36.00
CA MET A 49 2.81 -7.00 -34.59
C MET A 49 3.94 -6.56 -33.65
N ALA A 50 5.20 -6.73 -34.06
CA ALA A 50 6.35 -6.24 -33.29
C ALA A 50 6.35 -4.71 -33.16
N ILE A 51 5.99 -3.99 -34.23
CA ILE A 51 5.84 -2.51 -34.14
C ILE A 51 4.71 -2.11 -33.20
N ILE A 52 3.58 -2.82 -33.22
CA ILE A 52 2.46 -2.56 -32.29
C ILE A 52 2.90 -2.77 -30.85
N VAL A 53 3.60 -3.89 -30.55
CA VAL A 53 4.14 -4.16 -29.20
C VAL A 53 5.08 -3.04 -28.77
N ALA A 54 6.06 -2.71 -29.61
CA ALA A 54 7.03 -1.64 -29.29
C ALA A 54 6.35 -0.28 -29.09
N SER A 55 5.34 0.04 -29.90
CA SER A 55 4.58 1.28 -29.74
C SER A 55 3.78 1.32 -28.44
N ILE A 56 3.15 0.20 -28.07
CA ILE A 56 2.46 0.04 -26.80
C ILE A 56 3.44 0.22 -25.65
N ASP A 57 4.59 -0.45 -25.68
CA ASP A 57 5.62 -0.36 -24.64
C ASP A 57 6.16 1.07 -24.51
N ILE A 58 6.39 1.76 -25.63
CA ILE A 58 6.85 3.14 -25.66
C ILE A 58 5.77 4.07 -25.07
N ILE A 59 4.52 3.95 -25.48
CA ILE A 59 3.40 4.74 -24.94
C ILE A 59 3.27 4.49 -23.43
N PHE A 60 3.35 3.23 -23.01
CA PHE A 60 3.33 2.85 -21.60
C PHE A 60 4.50 3.44 -20.83
N TYR A 61 5.71 3.35 -21.35
CA TYR A 61 6.91 3.90 -20.73
C TYR A 61 6.80 5.42 -20.53
N PHE A 62 6.34 6.16 -21.56
CA PHE A 62 6.22 7.62 -21.46
C PHE A 62 4.97 8.07 -20.71
N HIS A 63 3.85 7.39 -20.84
CA HIS A 63 2.60 7.78 -20.18
C HIS A 63 2.61 7.46 -18.69
N ASN A 64 3.11 6.29 -18.29
CA ASN A 64 3.15 5.88 -16.89
C ASN A 64 4.19 6.65 -16.07
N TRP A 65 5.30 7.01 -16.68
CA TRP A 65 6.40 7.53 -15.90
C TRP A 65 6.25 9.00 -15.48
N HIS A 66 5.46 9.78 -16.20
CA HIS A 66 5.34 11.21 -15.90
C HIS A 66 3.96 11.64 -15.41
N ASN A 67 2.90 10.96 -15.79
CA ASN A 67 1.55 11.49 -15.60
C ASN A 67 0.67 10.72 -14.59
N GLU A 68 0.85 9.43 -14.42
CA GLU A 68 -0.08 8.65 -13.60
C GLU A 68 0.04 8.91 -12.10
N ALA A 69 1.26 8.93 -11.58
CA ALA A 69 1.45 9.30 -10.18
C ALA A 69 0.86 10.68 -9.89
N ILE A 70 1.00 11.63 -10.83
CA ILE A 70 0.49 13.00 -10.69
C ILE A 70 -1.04 13.05 -10.82
N MET A 71 -1.65 12.33 -11.77
CA MET A 71 -3.11 12.38 -12.01
C MET A 71 -3.92 11.65 -10.93
N TYR A 72 -3.42 10.50 -10.45
CA TYR A 72 -4.12 9.74 -9.40
C TYR A 72 -3.88 10.27 -8.00
N THR A 73 -2.76 10.93 -7.78
CA THR A 73 -2.40 11.50 -6.49
C THR A 73 -2.90 12.93 -6.30
N LYS A 74 -3.35 13.57 -7.40
CA LYS A 74 -3.83 14.95 -7.38
C LYS A 74 -5.14 15.06 -6.59
N GLY A 75 -5.15 15.94 -5.60
CA GLY A 75 -6.32 16.20 -4.76
C GLY A 75 -6.36 15.38 -3.47
N HIS A 76 -5.41 14.45 -3.26
CA HIS A 76 -5.27 13.70 -2.01
C HIS A 76 -4.15 14.25 -1.14
N SER A 77 -4.29 14.07 0.18
CA SER A 77 -3.27 14.47 1.15
C SER A 77 -2.32 13.32 1.41
N TRP A 78 -1.06 13.51 1.04
CA TRP A 78 -0.01 12.50 1.16
C TRP A 78 0.90 12.80 2.34
N TYR A 79 1.02 11.85 3.25
CA TYR A 79 1.76 11.97 4.51
C TYR A 79 2.98 11.05 4.53
N ASN A 80 4.12 11.55 5.03
CA ASN A 80 5.31 10.73 5.30
C ASN A 80 5.12 9.92 6.60
N VAL A 81 6.00 8.95 6.84
CA VAL A 81 5.92 8.08 8.03
C VAL A 81 6.01 8.87 9.34
N PRO A 82 6.95 9.83 9.52
CA PRO A 82 6.98 10.66 10.72
C PRO A 82 5.64 11.37 11.01
N THR A 83 4.96 11.86 9.98
CA THR A 83 3.64 12.47 10.11
C THR A 83 2.58 11.45 10.55
N LEU A 84 2.63 10.21 10.05
CA LEU A 84 1.71 9.14 10.49
C LEU A 84 1.92 8.82 11.97
N ILE A 85 3.17 8.71 12.41
CA ILE A 85 3.50 8.44 13.81
C ILE A 85 2.98 9.57 14.72
N LEU A 86 3.22 10.84 14.37
CA LEU A 86 2.70 11.99 15.11
C LEU A 86 1.18 11.99 15.25
N ASN A 87 0.48 11.38 14.30
CA ASN A 87 -0.98 11.30 14.28
C ASN A 87 -1.50 9.86 14.50
N ALA A 88 -0.71 8.99 15.15
CA ALA A 88 -1.08 7.58 15.36
C ALA A 88 -2.47 7.41 15.98
N GLY A 89 -2.84 8.28 16.93
CA GLY A 89 -4.15 8.25 17.58
C GLY A 89 -5.35 8.65 16.69
N LYS A 90 -5.10 9.15 15.48
CA LYS A 90 -6.16 9.40 14.49
C LYS A 90 -6.49 8.19 13.65
N LEU A 91 -5.61 7.18 13.60
CA LEU A 91 -5.86 5.95 12.91
C LEU A 91 -6.88 5.10 13.68
N GLN A 92 -7.77 4.46 12.95
CA GLN A 92 -8.78 3.56 13.50
C GLN A 92 -8.67 2.19 12.86
N ASN A 93 -9.02 1.15 13.63
CA ASN A 93 -9.08 -0.21 13.11
C ASN A 93 -9.94 -0.28 11.85
N GLY A 94 -9.40 -0.83 10.78
CA GLY A 94 -10.05 -0.87 9.47
C GLY A 94 -9.71 0.27 8.51
N ASP A 95 -8.95 1.29 8.96
CA ASP A 95 -8.44 2.31 8.02
C ASP A 95 -7.53 1.65 6.98
N VAL A 96 -7.68 2.08 5.73
CA VAL A 96 -6.87 1.61 4.59
C VAL A 96 -5.82 2.66 4.28
N LEU A 97 -4.56 2.23 4.26
CA LEU A 97 -3.45 3.10 3.87
C LEU A 97 -3.00 2.74 2.46
N ILE A 98 -2.95 3.75 1.61
CA ILE A 98 -2.44 3.63 0.25
C ILE A 98 -1.07 4.27 0.19
N LYS A 99 -0.05 3.44 -0.02
CA LYS A 99 1.34 3.85 -0.14
C LYS A 99 1.62 4.23 -1.59
N SER A 100 2.14 5.45 -1.82
CA SER A 100 2.74 5.79 -3.09
C SER A 100 4.13 5.16 -3.15
N ARG A 101 4.43 4.50 -4.25
CA ARG A 101 5.79 4.06 -4.54
C ARG A 101 6.36 4.93 -5.64
N GLY A 102 7.63 5.29 -5.45
CA GLY A 102 8.36 6.13 -6.38
C GLY A 102 8.61 5.54 -7.75
N LYS A 103 9.42 6.23 -8.50
CA LYS A 103 9.69 5.99 -9.91
C LYS A 103 10.16 4.56 -10.22
N GLY A 104 9.43 3.84 -11.07
CA GLY A 104 9.78 2.51 -11.60
C GLY A 104 8.55 1.64 -11.87
N LEU A 105 8.62 0.75 -12.85
CA LEU A 105 7.51 -0.15 -13.25
C LEU A 105 7.02 -1.04 -12.09
N GLU A 106 7.94 -1.55 -11.26
CA GLU A 106 7.59 -2.34 -10.07
C GLU A 106 6.97 -1.49 -8.96
N ASN A 107 7.20 -0.18 -8.99
CA ASN A 107 6.80 0.77 -7.98
C ASN A 107 5.59 1.63 -8.38
N SER A 108 5.14 1.60 -9.64
CA SER A 108 4.03 2.41 -10.15
C SER A 108 2.67 2.01 -9.59
N ALA A 109 2.53 0.76 -9.13
CA ALA A 109 1.26 0.24 -8.66
C ALA A 109 0.88 0.66 -7.23
N GLY A 110 1.80 1.28 -6.46
CA GLY A 110 1.59 1.56 -5.05
C GLY A 110 1.52 0.29 -4.20
N HIS A 111 1.08 0.46 -2.95
CA HIS A 111 0.81 -0.65 -2.04
C HIS A 111 -0.37 -0.31 -1.14
N SER A 112 -1.10 -1.29 -0.63
CA SER A 112 -2.24 -1.07 0.26
C SER A 112 -2.11 -1.90 1.52
N PHE A 113 -2.44 -1.27 2.64
CA PHE A 113 -2.47 -1.87 3.97
C PHE A 113 -3.84 -1.65 4.59
N ILE A 114 -4.21 -2.50 5.55
CA ILE A 114 -5.29 -2.24 6.48
C ILE A 114 -4.71 -2.11 7.89
N TYR A 115 -5.16 -1.08 8.63
CA TYR A 115 -4.66 -0.79 9.97
C TYR A 115 -5.43 -1.57 11.03
N TYR A 116 -4.70 -2.13 12.00
CA TYR A 116 -5.28 -2.80 13.15
C TYR A 116 -4.32 -2.74 14.36
N LYS A 117 -4.73 -2.07 15.43
CA LYS A 117 -4.01 -2.01 16.73
C LYS A 117 -2.50 -1.76 16.56
N GLY A 118 -2.12 -0.66 15.94
CA GLY A 118 -0.70 -0.30 15.71
C GLY A 118 -0.01 -1.05 14.57
N LYS A 119 -0.71 -1.98 13.90
CA LYS A 119 -0.15 -2.82 12.84
C LYS A 119 -0.76 -2.48 11.49
N PHE A 120 0.07 -2.53 10.47
CA PHE A 120 -0.28 -2.34 9.06
C PHE A 120 -0.20 -3.70 8.36
N ILE A 121 -1.37 -4.24 8.03
CA ILE A 121 -1.51 -5.61 7.51
C ILE A 121 -1.71 -5.53 6.00
N SER A 122 -0.94 -6.29 5.25
CA SER A 122 -0.99 -6.35 3.80
C SER A 122 -0.71 -7.77 3.29
N PHE A 123 -0.68 -7.92 1.98
CA PHE A 123 -0.32 -9.15 1.31
C PHE A 123 0.77 -8.88 0.29
N ASN A 124 1.93 -9.48 0.50
CA ASN A 124 3.10 -9.27 -0.33
C ASN A 124 3.83 -10.61 -0.54
N ARG A 125 4.70 -10.67 -1.53
CA ARG A 125 5.53 -11.86 -1.76
C ARG A 125 6.71 -11.85 -0.78
N GLN A 126 6.59 -12.60 0.32
CA GLN A 126 7.64 -12.72 1.33
C GLN A 126 7.83 -14.21 1.72
N GLY A 127 8.90 -14.85 1.22
CA GLY A 127 9.27 -16.20 1.62
C GLY A 127 8.12 -17.20 1.60
N ASP A 128 7.90 -17.89 2.72
CA ASP A 128 6.85 -18.90 2.88
C ASP A 128 5.49 -18.33 3.30
N TYR A 129 5.45 -17.08 3.76
CA TYR A 129 4.23 -16.37 4.17
C TYR A 129 4.08 -15.09 3.39
N ASN A 130 2.91 -14.91 2.77
CA ASN A 130 2.63 -13.73 1.97
C ASN A 130 1.88 -12.62 2.73
N THR A 131 1.44 -12.87 3.96
CA THR A 131 0.89 -11.82 4.81
C THR A 131 2.03 -10.98 5.40
N GLU A 132 2.03 -9.71 5.10
CA GLU A 132 2.96 -8.71 5.61
C GLU A 132 2.31 -7.99 6.78
N ILE A 133 2.96 -7.96 7.92
CA ILE A 133 2.52 -7.21 9.10
C ILE A 133 3.68 -6.30 9.50
N MET A 134 3.44 -4.99 9.46
CA MET A 134 4.44 -3.98 9.82
C MET A 134 3.96 -3.18 11.03
N THR A 135 4.87 -2.85 11.94
CA THR A 135 4.66 -1.86 13.01
C THR A 135 5.04 -0.46 12.54
N PHE A 136 4.76 0.56 13.33
CA PHE A 136 5.25 1.92 13.07
C PHE A 136 6.77 1.99 13.04
N GLU A 137 7.45 1.26 13.93
CA GLU A 137 8.90 1.16 13.99
C GLU A 137 9.46 0.60 12.67
N GLN A 138 8.96 -0.54 12.22
CA GLN A 138 9.37 -1.15 10.94
C GLN A 138 9.07 -0.25 9.73
N MET A 139 7.98 0.50 9.77
CA MET A 139 7.70 1.49 8.72
C MET A 139 8.71 2.63 8.74
N LEU A 140 9.13 3.07 9.92
CA LEU A 140 10.13 4.12 10.08
C LEU A 140 11.52 3.65 9.62
N ASP A 141 11.95 2.46 10.02
CA ASP A 141 13.23 1.86 9.58
C ASP A 141 13.30 1.82 8.05
N TYR A 142 12.23 1.31 7.43
CA TYR A 142 12.14 1.24 5.98
C TYR A 142 12.12 2.62 5.31
N TYR A 143 11.49 3.61 5.95
CA TYR A 143 11.47 5.00 5.48
C TYR A 143 12.87 5.63 5.55
N GLU A 144 13.60 5.45 6.67
CA GLU A 144 14.94 5.98 6.86
C GLU A 144 15.96 5.32 5.91
N GLU A 145 15.89 4.00 5.73
CA GLU A 145 16.69 3.29 4.74
C GLU A 145 16.53 3.90 3.34
N ARG A 146 15.29 4.15 2.93
CA ARG A 146 14.99 4.71 1.62
C ARG A 146 15.30 6.21 1.49
N LYS A 147 15.08 6.99 2.53
CA LYS A 147 15.44 8.41 2.57
C LYS A 147 16.94 8.59 2.33
N ASN A 148 17.76 7.69 2.88
CA ASN A 148 19.21 7.71 2.79
C ASN A 148 19.79 6.97 1.56
N ASP A 149 18.97 6.32 0.73
CA ASP A 149 19.43 5.67 -0.49
C ASP A 149 19.86 6.72 -1.52
N LYS A 150 21.19 6.82 -1.74
CA LYS A 150 21.79 7.75 -2.69
C LYS A 150 21.41 7.49 -4.15
N LYS A 151 21.02 6.26 -4.49
CA LYS A 151 20.65 5.87 -5.87
C LYS A 151 19.20 6.15 -6.17
N HIS A 152 18.35 6.02 -5.18
CA HIS A 152 16.89 6.17 -5.32
C HIS A 152 16.30 6.93 -4.13
N PRO A 153 16.67 8.23 -3.93
CA PRO A 153 16.14 9.02 -2.82
C PRO A 153 14.63 9.17 -3.00
N PHE A 154 13.87 8.29 -2.38
CA PHE A 154 12.42 8.34 -2.48
C PHE A 154 11.77 8.17 -1.12
N VAL A 155 10.96 9.15 -0.78
CA VAL A 155 10.19 9.14 0.45
C VAL A 155 8.81 8.56 0.17
N ASP A 156 8.54 7.38 0.73
CA ASP A 156 7.22 6.79 0.70
C ASP A 156 6.20 7.72 1.39
N LYS A 157 5.07 7.92 0.72
CA LYS A 157 3.95 8.72 1.24
C LYS A 157 2.66 7.92 1.25
N TYR A 158 1.78 8.25 2.16
CA TYR A 158 0.56 7.51 2.43
C TYR A 158 -0.66 8.42 2.40
N VAL A 159 -1.75 7.93 1.82
CA VAL A 159 -3.11 8.46 2.00
C VAL A 159 -3.84 7.51 2.93
N ILE A 160 -4.63 8.05 3.84
CA ILE A 160 -5.44 7.28 4.78
C ILE A 160 -6.89 7.37 4.34
N LEU A 161 -7.52 6.24 4.16
CA LEU A 161 -8.91 6.10 3.74
C LEU A 161 -9.69 5.35 4.82
N ARG A 162 -10.71 5.99 5.38
CA ARG A 162 -11.60 5.38 6.36
C ARG A 162 -12.85 4.84 5.69
N PRO A 163 -13.14 3.54 5.83
CA PRO A 163 -14.40 2.99 5.36
C PRO A 163 -15.59 3.71 6.01
N LYS A 164 -16.63 4.00 5.25
CA LYS A 164 -17.88 4.61 5.77
C LYS A 164 -18.67 3.67 6.66
N LYS A 165 -18.47 2.37 6.51
CA LYS A 165 -19.03 1.34 7.38
C LYS A 165 -17.95 0.78 8.29
N PRO A 166 -18.26 0.43 9.54
CA PRO A 166 -17.29 -0.14 10.47
C PRO A 166 -16.73 -1.47 9.94
N VAL A 167 -15.44 -1.69 10.21
CA VAL A 167 -14.72 -2.93 9.86
C VAL A 167 -14.23 -3.59 11.14
N ASN A 168 -14.65 -4.82 11.38
CA ASN A 168 -14.20 -5.62 12.51
C ASN A 168 -13.06 -6.54 12.07
N ILE A 169 -11.82 -6.11 12.30
CA ILE A 169 -10.63 -6.89 11.93
C ILE A 169 -10.46 -8.13 12.82
N GLU A 170 -10.97 -8.13 14.03
CA GLU A 170 -10.88 -9.30 14.94
C GLU A 170 -11.56 -10.52 14.33
N ASN A 171 -12.69 -10.33 13.66
CA ASN A 171 -13.39 -11.41 12.95
C ASN A 171 -12.60 -11.93 11.74
N GLU A 172 -11.64 -11.15 11.23
CA GLU A 172 -10.83 -11.48 10.05
C GLU A 172 -9.47 -12.09 10.40
N LEU A 173 -9.09 -12.17 11.68
CA LEU A 173 -7.77 -12.68 12.08
C LEU A 173 -7.53 -14.12 11.58
N GLY A 174 -8.57 -14.95 11.57
CA GLY A 174 -8.52 -16.30 10.98
C GLY A 174 -8.20 -16.27 9.49
N PHE A 175 -8.94 -15.45 8.72
CA PHE A 175 -8.71 -15.26 7.29
C PHE A 175 -7.30 -14.69 7.02
N ILE A 176 -6.86 -13.69 7.79
CA ILE A 176 -5.53 -13.08 7.66
C ILE A 176 -4.44 -14.13 7.85
N LYS A 177 -4.54 -14.96 8.90
CA LYS A 177 -3.60 -16.04 9.19
C LYS A 177 -3.58 -17.10 8.09
N ASP A 178 -4.74 -17.55 7.65
CA ASP A 178 -4.84 -18.63 6.66
C ASP A 178 -4.46 -18.16 5.25
N SER A 179 -4.74 -16.89 4.93
CA SER A 179 -4.37 -16.30 3.63
C SER A 179 -2.86 -16.20 3.44
N GLY A 180 -2.07 -16.10 4.51
CA GLY A 180 -0.60 -16.07 4.44
C GLY A 180 0.01 -17.26 3.70
N LYS A 181 -0.71 -18.40 3.64
CA LYS A 181 -0.32 -19.61 2.89
C LYS A 181 -0.75 -19.58 1.42
N LEU A 182 -1.55 -18.59 1.00
CA LEU A 182 -2.05 -18.48 -0.37
C LEU A 182 -1.01 -17.88 -1.29
N LYS A 183 -1.17 -18.12 -2.58
CA LYS A 183 -0.20 -17.63 -3.57
C LYS A 183 -0.37 -16.12 -3.83
N TYR A 184 0.74 -15.42 -3.87
CA TYR A 184 0.78 -14.05 -4.37
C TYR A 184 0.60 -14.01 -5.89
N THR A 185 -0.16 -13.03 -6.36
CA THR A 185 -0.27 -12.71 -7.78
C THR A 185 -0.10 -11.21 -8.01
N PRO A 186 0.81 -10.78 -8.88
CA PRO A 186 0.95 -9.36 -9.19
C PRO A 186 -0.20 -8.84 -10.08
N THR A 187 -0.99 -9.75 -10.67
CA THR A 187 -2.09 -9.36 -11.56
C THR A 187 -3.27 -8.85 -10.76
N PRO A 188 -3.87 -7.72 -11.13
CA PRO A 188 -5.07 -7.20 -10.48
C PRO A 188 -6.32 -8.04 -10.80
N LEU A 189 -6.24 -8.92 -11.81
CA LEU A 189 -7.36 -9.77 -12.20
C LEU A 189 -7.35 -11.05 -11.36
N GLN A 190 -8.17 -11.10 -10.33
CA GLN A 190 -8.34 -12.27 -9.52
C GLN A 190 -9.41 -13.19 -10.12
N LEU A 191 -8.97 -14.10 -10.97
CA LEU A 191 -9.80 -15.18 -11.49
C LEU A 191 -9.84 -16.39 -10.53
N ASP A 192 -8.88 -16.47 -9.63
CA ASP A 192 -8.70 -17.55 -8.66
C ASP A 192 -8.80 -17.00 -7.24
N THR A 193 -9.73 -17.52 -6.44
CA THR A 193 -9.94 -17.13 -5.04
C THR A 193 -8.80 -17.55 -4.10
N LYS A 194 -7.78 -18.25 -4.62
CA LYS A 194 -6.62 -18.71 -3.87
C LYS A 194 -5.37 -17.86 -4.11
N LYS A 195 -5.50 -16.75 -4.84
CA LYS A 195 -4.38 -15.85 -5.15
C LYS A 195 -4.76 -14.42 -4.82
N TYR A 196 -3.87 -13.72 -4.13
CA TYR A 196 -4.07 -12.33 -3.73
C TYR A 196 -2.87 -11.46 -4.13
N ASN A 197 -3.11 -10.18 -4.27
CA ASN A 197 -2.14 -9.11 -4.13
C ASN A 197 -2.55 -8.23 -2.94
N CYS A 198 -1.78 -7.21 -2.63
CA CYS A 198 -2.06 -6.31 -1.50
C CYS A 198 -3.49 -5.73 -1.55
N SER A 199 -3.94 -5.31 -2.72
CA SER A 199 -5.25 -4.65 -2.87
C SER A 199 -6.42 -5.62 -2.83
N THR A 200 -6.30 -6.76 -3.49
CA THR A 200 -7.36 -7.78 -3.47
C THR A 200 -7.52 -8.41 -2.10
N PHE A 201 -6.43 -8.53 -1.35
CA PHE A 201 -6.45 -8.99 0.03
C PHE A 201 -7.19 -8.00 0.96
N VAL A 202 -6.80 -6.72 0.94
CA VAL A 202 -7.46 -5.67 1.71
C VAL A 202 -8.94 -5.58 1.31
N TYR A 203 -9.24 -5.64 0.00
CA TYR A 203 -10.62 -5.60 -0.48
C TYR A 203 -11.46 -6.76 0.07
N ARG A 204 -10.92 -7.98 0.18
CA ARG A 204 -11.65 -9.12 0.74
C ARG A 204 -11.98 -8.93 2.21
N ILE A 205 -11.07 -8.42 3.00
CA ILE A 205 -11.35 -8.07 4.41
C ILE A 205 -12.51 -7.08 4.50
N LEU A 206 -12.48 -6.04 3.66
CA LEU A 206 -13.55 -5.03 3.61
C LEU A 206 -14.88 -5.61 3.12
N GLU A 207 -14.84 -6.51 2.14
CA GLU A 207 -16.01 -7.19 1.58
C GLU A 207 -16.68 -8.10 2.62
N HIS A 208 -15.92 -8.89 3.37
CA HIS A 208 -16.44 -9.72 4.46
C HIS A 208 -17.16 -8.89 5.53
N ASN A 209 -16.71 -7.66 5.74
CA ASN A 209 -17.33 -6.71 6.65
C ASN A 209 -18.47 -5.87 6.01
N ASN A 210 -18.86 -6.14 4.78
CA ASN A 210 -19.83 -5.36 4.01
C ASN A 210 -19.46 -3.87 3.87
N ALA A 211 -18.18 -3.52 4.05
CA ALA A 211 -17.69 -2.16 3.91
C ALA A 211 -17.53 -1.73 2.45
N VAL A 212 -17.34 -2.71 1.56
CA VAL A 212 -17.34 -2.54 0.10
C VAL A 212 -18.30 -3.55 -0.55
N PRO A 213 -18.77 -3.30 -1.80
CA PRO A 213 -19.65 -4.22 -2.51
C PRO A 213 -19.01 -5.59 -2.78
N VAL A 214 -19.80 -6.66 -2.66
CA VAL A 214 -19.38 -8.00 -3.06
C VAL A 214 -19.09 -8.04 -4.55
N ARG A 215 -17.90 -8.52 -4.93
CA ARG A 215 -17.50 -8.66 -6.32
C ARG A 215 -17.09 -10.10 -6.63
N LYS A 216 -17.73 -10.67 -7.66
CA LYS A 216 -17.42 -12.02 -8.15
C LYS A 216 -16.00 -12.07 -8.74
N PHE A 217 -15.58 -10.99 -9.40
CA PHE A 217 -14.23 -10.82 -9.95
C PHE A 217 -13.65 -9.55 -9.37
N ILE A 218 -12.48 -9.67 -8.74
CA ILE A 218 -11.79 -8.52 -8.18
C ILE A 218 -10.67 -8.13 -9.13
N SER A 219 -10.74 -6.89 -9.63
CA SER A 219 -9.66 -6.26 -10.37
C SER A 219 -9.40 -4.91 -9.70
N ILE A 220 -8.56 -4.91 -8.66
CA ILE A 220 -8.32 -3.75 -7.83
C ILE A 220 -6.83 -3.55 -7.65
N MET A 221 -6.38 -2.32 -7.87
CA MET A 221 -5.03 -1.83 -7.59
C MET A 221 -5.08 -0.86 -6.40
N PRO A 222 -3.94 -0.60 -5.72
CA PRO A 222 -3.92 0.29 -4.57
C PRO A 222 -4.59 1.64 -4.80
N TYR A 223 -4.32 2.29 -5.91
CA TYR A 223 -4.89 3.61 -6.22
C TYR A 223 -6.40 3.57 -6.56
N ASP A 224 -6.99 2.40 -6.84
CA ASP A 224 -8.43 2.28 -7.06
C ASP A 224 -9.23 2.65 -5.80
N PHE A 225 -8.67 2.39 -4.61
CA PHE A 225 -9.31 2.76 -3.34
C PHE A 225 -9.51 4.27 -3.21
N LEU A 226 -8.61 5.10 -3.77
CA LEU A 226 -8.71 6.56 -3.74
C LEU A 226 -9.98 7.10 -4.43
N HIS A 227 -10.57 6.32 -5.32
CA HIS A 227 -11.73 6.71 -6.13
C HIS A 227 -13.01 5.96 -5.78
N MET A 228 -12.99 5.17 -4.69
CA MET A 228 -14.17 4.46 -4.21
C MET A 228 -14.99 5.36 -3.30
N ASN A 229 -16.32 5.41 -3.57
CA ASN A 229 -17.25 6.20 -2.77
C ASN A 229 -17.47 5.65 -1.36
N GLU A 230 -17.00 4.45 -1.10
CA GLU A 230 -17.14 3.74 0.18
C GLU A 230 -16.20 4.28 1.28
N PHE A 231 -15.28 5.18 0.91
CA PHE A 231 -14.30 5.74 1.84
C PHE A 231 -14.44 7.24 2.03
N ASN A 232 -14.00 7.71 3.18
CA ASN A 232 -13.66 9.10 3.46
C ASN A 232 -12.14 9.20 3.62
N GLU A 233 -11.52 10.22 3.05
CA GLU A 233 -10.10 10.51 3.28
C GLU A 233 -9.92 11.12 4.66
N VAL A 234 -9.00 10.55 5.45
CA VAL A 234 -8.64 11.08 6.76
C VAL A 234 -7.61 12.17 6.60
N LYS A 235 -7.93 13.38 7.05
CA LYS A 235 -7.01 14.52 7.06
C LYS A 235 -6.26 14.56 8.38
N LEU A 236 -4.94 14.66 8.30
CA LEU A 236 -4.07 14.85 9.46
C LEU A 236 -3.78 16.33 9.65
N ASP A 237 -3.94 16.83 10.88
CA ASP A 237 -3.79 18.26 11.17
C ASP A 237 -2.34 18.67 11.35
N LYS A 238 -1.50 17.73 11.82
CA LYS A 238 -0.09 17.97 12.12
C LYS A 238 0.75 17.25 11.06
N THR A 239 1.60 18.00 10.39
CA THR A 239 2.51 17.45 9.35
C THR A 239 3.95 17.74 9.75
N LEU A 240 4.82 16.76 9.55
CA LEU A 240 6.26 16.91 9.72
C LEU A 240 6.95 17.01 8.36
N PRO A 241 8.04 17.78 8.25
CA PRO A 241 8.80 17.86 7.03
C PRO A 241 9.42 16.51 6.64
N ASN A 242 9.74 16.33 5.36
CA ASN A 242 10.30 15.07 4.87
C ASN A 242 11.73 14.80 5.37
N ASP A 243 12.43 15.82 5.81
CA ASP A 243 13.77 15.79 6.38
C ASP A 243 13.77 15.78 7.91
N PHE A 244 12.60 15.59 8.53
CA PHE A 244 12.49 15.46 9.97
C PHE A 244 13.38 14.32 10.48
N ASP A 245 14.23 14.63 11.46
CA ASP A 245 15.21 13.74 12.07
C ASP A 245 15.00 13.70 13.59
N GLY A 246 13.84 13.21 14.01
CA GLY A 246 13.49 13.07 15.42
C GLY A 246 13.63 11.64 15.91
N ASP A 247 13.96 11.47 17.18
CA ASP A 247 13.98 10.17 17.83
C ASP A 247 12.55 9.72 18.17
N PHE A 248 12.19 8.53 17.71
CA PHE A 248 10.89 7.93 17.92
C PHE A 248 10.94 6.67 18.81
N LEU A 249 12.16 6.19 19.17
CA LEU A 249 12.33 4.87 19.79
C LEU A 249 11.48 4.67 21.04
N GLU A 250 11.49 5.64 21.95
CA GLU A 250 10.70 5.56 23.18
C GLU A 250 9.18 5.69 22.94
N LEU A 251 8.76 6.25 21.79
CA LEU A 251 7.35 6.44 21.48
C LEU A 251 6.65 5.15 21.03
N PHE A 252 7.35 4.20 20.44
CA PHE A 252 6.73 2.98 19.91
C PHE A 252 6.13 2.13 21.02
N ASP A 253 6.85 1.95 22.13
CA ASP A 253 6.33 1.22 23.29
C ASP A 253 5.05 1.84 23.85
N ILE A 254 4.96 3.18 23.80
CA ILE A 254 3.78 3.90 24.27
C ILE A 254 2.65 3.81 23.26
N ILE A 255 2.93 3.95 21.96
CA ILE A 255 1.92 3.75 20.92
C ILE A 255 1.32 2.35 21.03
N ASP A 256 2.15 1.32 21.23
CA ASP A 256 1.70 -0.05 21.42
C ASP A 256 0.87 -0.22 22.69
N LEU A 257 1.27 0.43 23.78
CA LEU A 257 0.48 0.44 25.02
C LEU A 257 -0.92 1.03 24.80
N PHE A 258 -1.02 2.18 24.14
CA PHE A 258 -2.32 2.79 23.85
C PHE A 258 -3.19 1.91 22.94
N ASN A 259 -2.57 1.25 21.95
CA ASN A 259 -3.25 0.30 21.07
C ASN A 259 -3.73 -0.96 21.82
N GLU A 260 -2.99 -1.42 22.83
CA GLU A 260 -3.37 -2.54 23.69
C GLU A 260 -4.68 -2.28 24.44
N TYR A 261 -4.84 -1.04 24.94
CA TYR A 261 -6.04 -0.60 25.65
C TYR A 261 -7.13 0.00 24.76
N ASP A 262 -6.92 -0.02 23.44
CA ASP A 262 -7.84 0.57 22.44
C ASP A 262 -8.17 2.06 22.72
N VAL A 263 -7.17 2.80 23.20
CA VAL A 263 -7.25 4.23 23.52
C VAL A 263 -6.44 5.03 22.50
N PRO A 264 -7.00 6.11 21.93
CA PRO A 264 -6.26 6.93 20.98
C PRO A 264 -5.14 7.71 21.69
N ILE A 265 -3.89 7.56 21.21
CA ILE A 265 -2.76 8.35 21.67
C ILE A 265 -2.79 9.75 21.03
N ASN A 266 -2.55 10.79 21.82
CA ASN A 266 -2.37 12.15 21.32
C ASN A 266 -0.92 12.59 21.51
N LEU A 267 -0.24 12.86 20.39
CA LEU A 267 1.13 13.34 20.34
C LEU A 267 1.15 14.80 19.89
N GLU A 268 2.14 15.54 20.36
CA GLU A 268 2.38 16.93 19.99
C GLU A 268 3.83 17.13 19.55
N TYR A 269 4.03 18.03 18.61
CA TYR A 269 5.36 18.45 18.19
C TYR A 269 5.68 19.81 18.83
N LYS A 270 6.62 19.81 19.78
CA LYS A 270 7.03 21.01 20.52
C LYS A 270 8.56 21.08 20.59
N ASN A 271 9.12 22.25 20.32
CA ASN A 271 10.56 22.54 20.46
C ASN A 271 11.48 21.51 19.77
N GLY A 272 11.09 21.03 18.60
CA GLY A 272 11.89 20.05 17.85
C GLY A 272 11.71 18.59 18.27
N LYS A 273 10.86 18.32 19.28
CA LYS A 273 10.60 16.96 19.79
C LYS A 273 9.12 16.60 19.69
N ILE A 274 8.86 15.29 19.61
CA ILE A 274 7.52 14.74 19.73
C ILE A 274 7.30 14.37 21.20
N VAL A 275 6.21 14.86 21.79
CA VAL A 275 5.86 14.67 23.19
C VAL A 275 4.41 14.20 23.31
N LEU A 276 4.08 13.56 24.44
CA LEU A 276 2.70 13.21 24.76
C LEU A 276 1.89 14.48 25.06
N SER A 277 0.64 14.53 24.60
CA SER A 277 -0.31 15.56 25.07
C SER A 277 -0.67 15.33 26.54
N SER A 278 -1.24 16.38 27.18
CA SER A 278 -1.70 16.31 28.59
C SER A 278 -2.65 15.13 28.82
N ASP A 279 -3.62 14.92 27.92
CA ASP A 279 -4.62 13.85 28.06
C ASP A 279 -3.96 12.45 27.98
N SER A 280 -2.97 12.29 27.09
CA SER A 280 -2.20 11.06 26.98
C SER A 280 -1.33 10.82 28.22
N ILE A 281 -0.73 11.87 28.78
CA ILE A 281 0.03 11.80 30.04
C ILE A 281 -0.87 11.35 31.20
N ASP A 282 -2.08 11.90 31.30
CA ASP A 282 -3.01 11.55 32.39
C ASP A 282 -3.46 10.07 32.26
N PHE A 283 -3.72 9.58 31.08
CA PHE A 283 -4.02 8.17 30.86
C PHE A 283 -2.85 7.26 31.30
N VAL A 284 -1.64 7.61 30.92
CA VAL A 284 -0.45 6.84 31.30
C VAL A 284 -0.23 6.85 32.81
N LYS A 285 -0.39 7.99 33.46
CA LYS A 285 -0.35 8.09 34.96
C LYS A 285 -1.39 7.21 35.64
N TYR A 286 -2.61 7.16 35.06
CA TYR A 286 -3.66 6.25 35.53
C TYR A 286 -3.22 4.78 35.42
N LEU A 287 -2.64 4.34 34.28
CA LEU A 287 -2.15 2.97 34.09
C LEU A 287 -1.04 2.64 35.11
N MET A 288 -0.10 3.57 35.33
CA MET A 288 0.98 3.39 36.30
C MET A 288 0.47 3.28 37.75
N SER A 289 -0.47 4.15 38.17
CA SER A 289 -1.01 4.17 39.53
C SER A 289 -1.83 2.90 39.85
N ASN A 290 -2.39 2.25 38.84
CA ASN A 290 -3.14 1.01 38.98
C ASN A 290 -2.31 -0.26 38.72
N ASN A 291 -0.98 -0.15 38.59
CA ASN A 291 -0.07 -1.25 38.28
C ASN A 291 -0.45 -2.05 37.03
N LEU A 292 -1.01 -1.38 36.02
CA LEU A 292 -1.42 -1.97 34.74
C LEU A 292 -0.27 -1.99 33.70
N VAL A 293 0.91 -1.47 34.07
CA VAL A 293 2.10 -1.41 33.21
C VAL A 293 3.22 -2.18 33.88
N ASP A 294 3.96 -2.97 33.12
CA ASP A 294 5.15 -3.67 33.63
C ASP A 294 6.28 -2.68 34.01
N ASP A 295 7.22 -3.15 34.84
CA ASP A 295 8.24 -2.26 35.42
C ASP A 295 9.21 -1.70 34.36
N ASN A 296 9.46 -2.41 33.25
CA ASN A 296 10.31 -1.91 32.18
C ASN A 296 9.62 -0.74 31.45
N LYS A 297 8.34 -0.91 31.11
CA LYS A 297 7.56 0.17 30.49
C LYS A 297 7.38 1.37 31.42
N LYS A 298 7.28 1.16 32.74
CA LYS A 298 7.23 2.27 33.72
C LYS A 298 8.45 3.19 33.64
N VAL A 299 9.65 2.63 33.42
CA VAL A 299 10.88 3.43 33.30
C VAL A 299 10.84 4.31 32.03
N ILE A 300 10.51 3.73 30.89
CA ILE A 300 10.38 4.45 29.62
C ILE A 300 9.36 5.58 29.71
N ILE A 301 8.21 5.27 30.25
CA ILE A 301 7.11 6.22 30.45
C ILE A 301 7.53 7.37 31.37
N SER A 302 8.21 7.07 32.48
CA SER A 302 8.66 8.10 33.43
C SER A 302 9.64 9.07 32.78
N ASN A 303 10.50 8.60 31.90
CA ASN A 303 11.43 9.44 31.15
C ASN A 303 10.71 10.38 30.18
N LEU A 304 9.69 9.88 29.48
CA LEU A 304 8.90 10.68 28.53
C LEU A 304 7.98 11.72 29.16
N ILE A 305 7.44 11.43 30.35
CA ILE A 305 6.59 12.38 31.07
C ILE A 305 7.40 13.55 31.68
N ASN A 306 8.67 13.31 31.99
CA ASN A 306 9.56 14.29 32.61
C ASN A 306 10.37 15.13 31.61
N GLN A 307 10.22 14.89 30.30
CA GLN A 307 10.79 15.71 29.22
C GLN A 307 9.88 16.89 28.86
#